data_0752836ffa10489aabc236e14b85220b
#
_entry.id   0752836ffa10489aabc236e14b85220b
#
_cell.length_a   1.000
_cell.length_b   1.000
_cell.length_c   1.000
_cell.angle_alpha   90.00
_cell.angle_beta   90.00
_cell.angle_gamma   90.00
#
_symmetry.space_group_name_H-M   'P 1'
#
loop_
_entity.id
_entity.type
_entity.pdbx_description
1 polymer ?
#
loop_
_entity_poly.entity_id
_entity_poly.type
_entity_poly.pdbx_seq_one_letter_code
_entity_poly.pdbx_strand_id
1 'polypeptide(L)'
;MRRFFRKRLPAFLLTLVMVMTMVPAVSAKSSADLTYEVDKGDSVSFKEREFRDLYRSEYSGDPSYVVFTDYSDLDDYGYMTAVNYYDKTVSLSESDLRNTWFYYDSRDVPKNMDYALDGLTFEANRRADSGTLRLKFEIYDADGKNYVYGTMDIKVGGGSGSSKGDITYTVKAGEEVAFDDEDFVNA
;
A
#
# COMPACT_ATOMS: atom_id res chain seq x y z
N MET A 1 -22.38 10.37 66.88
CA MET A 1 -21.61 10.81 65.73
C MET A 1 -21.34 9.68 64.76
N ARG A 2 -22.34 9.08 64.08
CA ARG A 2 -22.16 7.96 63.13
C ARG A 2 -23.32 7.93 62.13
N ARG A 3 -23.47 8.96 61.24
CA ARG A 3 -24.50 8.92 60.19
C ARG A 3 -24.20 9.75 58.91
N PHE A 4 -22.94 10.14 58.63
CA PHE A 4 -22.67 11.02 57.48
C PHE A 4 -21.86 10.38 56.33
N PHE A 5 -21.44 9.10 56.40
CA PHE A 5 -20.57 8.50 55.38
C PHE A 5 -21.27 7.63 54.32
N ARG A 6 -22.61 7.44 54.40
CA ARG A 6 -23.28 6.44 53.53
C ARG A 6 -23.91 7.00 52.25
N LYS A 7 -23.88 8.32 51.97
CA LYS A 7 -24.59 8.87 50.80
C LYS A 7 -23.73 9.45 49.69
N ARG A 8 -22.40 9.41 49.79
CA ARG A 8 -21.49 9.98 48.73
C ARG A 8 -20.73 8.97 47.93
N LEU A 9 -20.75 7.69 48.27
CA LEU A 9 -20.04 6.65 47.52
C LEU A 9 -20.66 6.34 46.13
N PRO A 10 -21.98 6.33 45.92
CA PRO A 10 -22.52 5.97 44.60
C PRO A 10 -22.26 7.03 43.51
N ALA A 11 -22.12 8.31 43.88
CA ALA A 11 -21.89 9.38 42.91
C ALA A 11 -20.45 9.37 42.34
N PHE A 12 -19.50 8.97 43.16
CA PHE A 12 -18.09 8.87 42.72
C PHE A 12 -17.82 7.66 41.83
N LEU A 13 -18.55 6.57 42.08
CA LEU A 13 -18.43 5.35 41.24
C LEU A 13 -19.06 5.56 39.85
N LEU A 14 -20.15 6.34 39.79
CA LEU A 14 -20.83 6.63 38.54
C LEU A 14 -20.01 7.57 37.64
N THR A 15 -19.27 8.51 38.23
CA THR A 15 -18.39 9.41 37.49
C THR A 15 -17.14 8.68 36.96
N LEU A 16 -16.63 7.71 37.72
CA LEU A 16 -15.48 6.91 37.29
C LEU A 16 -15.83 5.99 36.11
N VAL A 17 -17.02 5.42 36.09
CA VAL A 17 -17.50 4.58 34.98
C VAL A 17 -17.74 5.41 33.72
N MET A 18 -18.22 6.65 33.85
CA MET A 18 -18.45 7.53 32.70
C MET A 18 -17.14 8.06 32.04
N VAL A 19 -16.07 8.18 32.80
CA VAL A 19 -14.76 8.61 32.26
C VAL A 19 -14.05 7.47 31.52
N MET A 20 -14.31 6.22 31.86
CA MET A 20 -13.73 5.06 31.15
C MET A 20 -14.39 4.74 29.80
N THR A 21 -15.56 5.31 29.50
CA THR A 21 -16.27 5.05 28.23
C THR A 21 -15.95 6.08 27.13
N MET A 22 -15.15 7.10 27.43
CA MET A 22 -14.66 8.05 26.42
C MET A 22 -13.21 7.76 26.04
N VAL A 23 -12.87 6.51 25.80
CA VAL A 23 -11.73 6.20 24.94
C VAL A 23 -12.23 6.54 23.55
N PRO A 24 -11.67 7.56 22.85
CA PRO A 24 -11.99 7.74 21.46
C PRO A 24 -11.66 6.41 20.80
N ALA A 25 -12.64 5.80 20.13
CA ALA A 25 -12.37 4.71 19.23
C ALA A 25 -11.34 5.27 18.25
N VAL A 26 -10.08 4.88 18.41
CA VAL A 26 -9.09 5.05 17.37
C VAL A 26 -9.68 4.21 16.24
N SER A 27 -10.35 4.86 15.31
CA SER A 27 -10.72 4.26 14.03
C SER A 27 -9.40 3.78 13.45
N ALA A 28 -9.14 2.50 13.61
CA ALA A 28 -8.08 1.87 12.85
C ALA A 28 -8.41 2.19 11.39
N LYS A 29 -7.55 2.96 10.73
CA LYS A 29 -7.64 3.26 9.30
C LYS A 29 -7.55 1.91 8.62
N SER A 30 -8.69 1.29 8.31
CA SER A 30 -8.78 -0.08 7.79
C SER A 30 -8.55 -0.11 6.27
N SER A 31 -8.36 1.05 5.64
CA SER A 31 -8.05 1.15 4.23
C SER A 31 -6.53 1.16 4.04
N ALA A 32 -6.05 0.38 3.09
CA ALA A 32 -4.68 0.49 2.62
C ALA A 32 -4.39 1.89 2.07
N ASP A 33 -3.12 2.28 2.07
CA ASP A 33 -2.69 3.57 1.52
C ASP A 33 -2.75 3.56 -0.01
N LEU A 34 -2.48 2.40 -0.62
CA LEU A 34 -2.63 2.14 -2.04
C LEU A 34 -3.59 0.97 -2.27
N THR A 35 -4.38 1.02 -3.33
CA THR A 35 -5.29 -0.08 -3.70
C THR A 35 -5.26 -0.28 -5.22
N TYR A 36 -5.07 -1.54 -5.63
CA TYR A 36 -5.10 -1.98 -7.01
C TYR A 36 -6.14 -3.08 -7.18
N GLU A 37 -6.68 -3.22 -8.37
CA GLU A 37 -7.62 -4.31 -8.73
C GLU A 37 -7.08 -4.99 -9.98
N VAL A 38 -7.13 -6.33 -10.02
CA VAL A 38 -6.62 -7.12 -11.13
C VAL A 38 -7.45 -8.40 -11.28
N ASP A 39 -7.77 -8.76 -12.50
CA ASP A 39 -8.42 -10.05 -12.78
C ASP A 39 -7.40 -11.18 -12.78
N LYS A 40 -7.88 -12.40 -12.51
CA LYS A 40 -7.04 -13.61 -12.51
C LYS A 40 -6.40 -13.85 -13.88
N GLY A 41 -5.09 -13.93 -13.91
CA GLY A 41 -4.31 -14.11 -15.12
C GLY A 41 -3.98 -12.83 -15.87
N ASP A 42 -4.38 -11.69 -15.32
CA ASP A 42 -4.01 -10.36 -15.81
C ASP A 42 -2.93 -9.74 -14.90
N SER A 43 -2.46 -8.55 -15.26
CA SER A 43 -1.41 -7.84 -14.54
C SER A 43 -1.83 -6.41 -14.20
N VAL A 44 -1.22 -5.86 -13.14
CA VAL A 44 -1.37 -4.46 -12.77
C VAL A 44 0.00 -3.85 -12.49
N SER A 45 0.32 -2.73 -13.14
CA SER A 45 1.55 -1.98 -12.91
C SER A 45 1.38 -1.00 -11.76
N PHE A 46 2.40 -0.93 -10.89
CA PHE A 46 2.40 0.03 -9.79
C PHE A 46 2.87 1.39 -10.28
N LYS A 47 2.18 2.43 -9.85
CA LYS A 47 2.49 3.80 -10.26
C LYS A 47 3.52 4.42 -9.31
N GLU A 48 4.72 4.65 -9.79
CA GLU A 48 5.81 5.31 -9.06
C GLU A 48 5.36 6.60 -8.37
N ARG A 49 4.50 7.39 -9.03
CA ARG A 49 3.96 8.63 -8.50
C ARG A 49 3.19 8.43 -7.19
N GLU A 50 2.44 7.35 -7.04
CA GLU A 50 1.64 7.09 -5.84
C GLU A 50 2.52 6.88 -4.61
N PHE A 51 3.63 6.15 -4.74
CA PHE A 51 4.62 6.00 -3.67
C PHE A 51 5.32 7.34 -3.36
N ARG A 52 5.65 8.13 -4.40
CA ARG A 52 6.26 9.45 -4.24
C ARG A 52 5.35 10.41 -3.50
N ASP A 53 4.07 10.41 -3.80
CA ASP A 53 3.07 11.27 -3.16
C ASP A 53 2.88 10.89 -1.68
N LEU A 54 2.91 9.60 -1.35
CA LEU A 54 2.92 9.14 0.05
C LEU A 54 4.17 9.64 0.80
N TYR A 55 5.35 9.52 0.20
CA TYR A 55 6.58 10.02 0.83
C TYR A 55 6.53 11.54 1.05
N ARG A 56 6.09 12.29 0.06
CA ARG A 56 6.00 13.75 0.11
C ARG A 56 4.92 14.27 1.06
N SER A 57 3.98 13.43 1.47
CA SER A 57 3.00 13.80 2.51
C SER A 57 3.64 13.96 3.90
N GLU A 58 4.77 13.32 4.15
CA GLU A 58 5.48 13.32 5.44
C GLU A 58 6.81 14.08 5.38
N TYR A 59 7.51 14.05 4.25
CA TYR A 59 8.84 14.64 4.09
C TYR A 59 8.93 15.54 2.86
N SER A 60 9.73 16.60 2.98
CA SER A 60 10.13 17.43 1.84
C SER A 60 11.27 16.75 1.07
N GLY A 61 11.15 16.62 -0.23
CA GLY A 61 12.17 16.01 -1.10
C GLY A 61 11.62 14.80 -1.85
N ASP A 62 12.53 14.14 -2.56
CA ASP A 62 12.19 12.96 -3.36
C ASP A 62 12.65 11.69 -2.66
N PRO A 63 11.85 10.62 -2.72
CA PRO A 63 12.29 9.31 -2.28
C PRO A 63 13.31 8.71 -3.26
N SER A 64 14.09 7.77 -2.78
CA SER A 64 15.12 7.08 -3.57
C SER A 64 14.76 5.65 -3.90
N TYR A 65 14.17 4.92 -2.96
CA TYR A 65 13.80 3.52 -3.16
C TYR A 65 12.64 3.07 -2.29
N VAL A 66 12.01 1.97 -2.68
CA VAL A 66 10.95 1.27 -1.96
C VAL A 66 11.41 -0.14 -1.57
N VAL A 67 11.03 -0.60 -0.40
CA VAL A 67 11.27 -1.97 0.10
C VAL A 67 9.95 -2.57 0.54
N PHE A 68 9.61 -3.78 0.11
CA PHE A 68 8.48 -4.52 0.65
C PHE A 68 8.90 -5.25 1.92
N THR A 69 8.15 -5.07 3.00
CA THR A 69 8.48 -5.60 4.34
C THR A 69 7.56 -6.73 4.79
N ASP A 70 6.36 -6.82 4.20
CA ASP A 70 5.43 -7.93 4.42
C ASP A 70 4.78 -8.31 3.07
N TYR A 71 5.00 -9.54 2.64
CA TYR A 71 4.60 -10.09 1.34
C TYR A 71 4.28 -11.60 1.47
N SER A 72 3.91 -12.04 2.67
CA SER A 72 3.82 -13.46 3.04
C SER A 72 2.82 -14.29 2.22
N ASP A 73 1.84 -13.64 1.61
CA ASP A 73 0.82 -14.32 0.82
C ASP A 73 1.01 -14.09 -0.69
N LEU A 74 2.16 -13.53 -1.13
CA LEU A 74 2.37 -13.17 -2.54
C LEU A 74 2.21 -14.38 -3.47
N ASP A 75 2.88 -15.48 -3.16
CA ASP A 75 2.92 -16.67 -4.03
C ASP A 75 1.54 -17.35 -4.17
N ASP A 76 0.62 -17.15 -3.21
CA ASP A 76 -0.76 -17.65 -3.27
C ASP A 76 -1.59 -16.90 -4.31
N TYR A 77 -1.31 -15.61 -4.51
CA TYR A 77 -2.04 -14.75 -5.43
C TYR A 77 -1.35 -14.55 -6.77
N GLY A 78 -0.01 -14.56 -6.80
CA GLY A 78 0.73 -14.26 -8.01
C GLY A 78 2.23 -14.13 -7.77
N TYR A 79 2.84 -13.28 -8.56
CA TYR A 79 4.25 -12.91 -8.46
C TYR A 79 4.45 -11.48 -8.97
N MET A 80 5.57 -10.88 -8.63
CA MET A 80 5.92 -9.59 -9.20
C MET A 80 6.83 -9.75 -10.42
N THR A 81 6.79 -8.79 -11.32
CA THR A 81 7.78 -8.63 -12.37
C THR A 81 8.42 -7.26 -12.25
N ALA A 82 9.72 -7.17 -12.50
CA ALA A 82 10.48 -5.92 -12.43
C ALA A 82 11.58 -5.89 -13.48
N VAL A 83 12.07 -4.69 -13.80
CA VAL A 83 13.16 -4.49 -14.74
C VAL A 83 14.47 -4.39 -13.96
N ASN A 84 15.44 -5.24 -14.30
CA ASN A 84 16.74 -5.23 -13.67
C ASN A 84 17.71 -4.23 -14.34
N TYR A 85 18.91 -4.10 -13.80
CA TYR A 85 19.99 -3.23 -14.33
C TYR A 85 20.30 -3.43 -15.83
N TYR A 86 20.01 -4.61 -16.39
CA TYR A 86 20.30 -4.96 -17.80
C TYR A 86 19.07 -4.76 -18.71
N ASP A 87 18.07 -3.98 -18.28
CA ASP A 87 16.81 -3.76 -18.98
C ASP A 87 16.06 -5.07 -19.29
N LYS A 88 16.19 -6.06 -18.42
CA LYS A 88 15.48 -7.33 -18.54
C LYS A 88 14.38 -7.43 -17.50
N THR A 89 13.19 -7.77 -17.95
CA THR A 89 12.08 -8.15 -17.05
C THR A 89 12.40 -9.51 -16.43
N VAL A 90 12.27 -9.59 -15.12
CA VAL A 90 12.45 -10.80 -14.31
C VAL A 90 11.22 -11.00 -13.42
N SER A 91 10.88 -12.25 -13.17
CA SER A 91 9.82 -12.61 -12.22
C SER A 91 10.41 -12.73 -10.83
N LEU A 92 9.71 -12.20 -9.84
CA LEU A 92 10.06 -12.17 -8.43
C LEU A 92 8.99 -12.88 -7.62
N SER A 93 9.37 -13.95 -6.96
CA SER A 93 8.53 -14.65 -5.97
C SER A 93 8.66 -14.02 -4.58
N GLU A 94 7.90 -14.52 -3.60
CA GLU A 94 8.03 -14.11 -2.21
C GLU A 94 9.47 -14.20 -1.71
N SER A 95 10.19 -15.28 -2.05
CA SER A 95 11.57 -15.46 -1.60
C SER A 95 12.56 -14.45 -2.20
N ASP A 96 12.25 -13.91 -3.37
CA ASP A 96 13.11 -12.95 -4.09
C ASP A 96 12.96 -11.54 -3.54
N LEU A 97 11.81 -11.21 -2.92
CA LEU A 97 11.57 -9.88 -2.35
C LEU A 97 12.37 -9.61 -1.09
N ARG A 98 12.92 -10.66 -0.46
CA ARG A 98 13.74 -10.52 0.75
C ARG A 98 15.03 -9.77 0.44
N ASN A 99 15.20 -8.58 1.05
CA ASN A 99 16.33 -7.69 0.83
C ASN A 99 16.41 -7.15 -0.61
N THR A 100 15.29 -7.01 -1.30
CA THR A 100 15.19 -6.42 -2.62
C THR A 100 14.72 -4.97 -2.51
N TRP A 101 15.39 -4.07 -3.23
CA TRP A 101 15.10 -2.65 -3.26
C TRP A 101 14.67 -2.24 -4.65
N PHE A 102 13.67 -1.36 -4.73
CA PHE A 102 13.12 -0.84 -5.98
C PHE A 102 13.43 0.65 -6.08
N TYR A 103 14.33 1.03 -6.98
CA TYR A 103 14.84 2.39 -7.11
C TYR A 103 13.97 3.25 -8.03
N TYR A 104 13.78 4.50 -7.66
CA TYR A 104 13.09 5.48 -8.49
C TYR A 104 13.88 5.87 -9.74
N ASP A 105 15.20 5.97 -9.65
CA ASP A 105 16.05 6.21 -10.81
C ASP A 105 16.69 4.90 -11.23
N SER A 106 16.38 4.45 -12.45
CA SER A 106 16.95 3.20 -13.01
C SER A 106 18.48 3.23 -13.10
N ARG A 107 19.09 4.43 -13.10
CA ARG A 107 20.57 4.58 -13.11
C ARG A 107 21.18 4.30 -11.75
N ASP A 108 20.41 4.41 -10.69
CA ASP A 108 20.85 4.14 -9.31
C ASP A 108 20.72 2.65 -8.95
N VAL A 109 20.11 1.83 -9.81
CA VAL A 109 19.96 0.38 -9.61
C VAL A 109 21.34 -0.29 -9.58
N PRO A 110 21.76 -0.91 -8.47
CA PRO A 110 22.98 -1.67 -8.39
C PRO A 110 22.97 -2.90 -9.31
N LYS A 111 24.14 -3.28 -9.84
CA LYS A 111 24.26 -4.34 -10.87
C LYS A 111 23.75 -5.72 -10.49
N ASN A 112 23.51 -6.00 -9.21
CA ASN A 112 23.50 -7.39 -8.78
C ASN A 112 22.20 -7.89 -8.11
N MET A 113 21.28 -7.07 -7.62
CA MET A 113 20.16 -7.59 -6.82
C MET A 113 18.93 -6.68 -6.76
N ASP A 114 18.97 -5.49 -7.33
CA ASP A 114 17.91 -4.52 -7.18
C ASP A 114 17.28 -4.17 -8.52
N TYR A 115 16.15 -3.50 -8.49
CA TYR A 115 15.32 -3.28 -9.66
C TYR A 115 14.88 -1.83 -9.75
N ALA A 116 14.48 -1.40 -10.93
CA ALA A 116 13.76 -0.13 -11.09
C ALA A 116 12.33 -0.27 -10.56
N LEU A 117 11.84 0.77 -9.90
CA LEU A 117 10.43 0.87 -9.50
C LEU A 117 9.54 1.06 -10.73
N ASP A 118 10.04 1.78 -11.73
CA ASP A 118 9.38 1.88 -13.03
C ASP A 118 9.30 0.50 -13.70
N GLY A 119 8.10 0.12 -14.12
CA GLY A 119 7.82 -1.21 -14.66
C GLY A 119 7.62 -2.32 -13.62
N LEU A 120 7.60 -2.00 -12.32
CA LEU A 120 7.19 -2.96 -11.29
C LEU A 120 5.71 -3.29 -11.47
N THR A 121 5.42 -4.57 -11.67
CA THR A 121 4.09 -5.06 -12.02
C THR A 121 3.76 -6.29 -11.18
N PHE A 122 2.50 -6.43 -10.77
CA PHE A 122 1.99 -7.66 -10.18
C PHE A 122 1.24 -8.47 -11.24
N GLU A 123 1.59 -9.74 -11.37
CA GLU A 123 0.98 -10.72 -12.25
C GLU A 123 0.11 -11.68 -11.44
N ALA A 124 -1.21 -11.61 -11.63
CA ALA A 124 -2.12 -12.47 -10.89
C ALA A 124 -2.16 -13.89 -11.45
N ASN A 125 -2.06 -14.90 -10.60
CA ASN A 125 -2.20 -16.29 -11.00
C ASN A 125 -3.62 -16.59 -11.51
N ARG A 126 -3.74 -17.25 -12.65
CA ARG A 126 -5.04 -17.69 -13.20
C ARG A 126 -5.83 -18.60 -12.25
N ARG A 127 -5.14 -19.30 -11.36
CA ARG A 127 -5.70 -20.27 -10.42
C ARG A 127 -5.77 -19.76 -8.99
N ALA A 128 -5.35 -18.51 -8.74
CA ALA A 128 -5.47 -17.91 -7.42
C ALA A 128 -6.92 -17.87 -6.96
N ASP A 129 -7.16 -17.94 -5.67
CA ASP A 129 -8.47 -17.64 -5.12
C ASP A 129 -8.78 -16.14 -5.26
N SER A 130 -10.08 -15.79 -5.34
CA SER A 130 -10.45 -14.38 -5.28
C SER A 130 -10.27 -13.88 -3.86
N GLY A 131 -9.62 -12.73 -3.73
CA GLY A 131 -9.32 -12.18 -2.40
C GLY A 131 -8.51 -10.89 -2.48
N THR A 132 -7.95 -10.50 -1.35
CA THR A 132 -7.10 -9.32 -1.24
C THR A 132 -5.74 -9.72 -0.71
N LEU A 133 -4.72 -9.56 -1.54
CA LEU A 133 -3.33 -9.60 -1.13
C LEU A 133 -2.99 -8.27 -0.47
N ARG A 134 -2.53 -8.31 0.77
CA ARG A 134 -2.04 -7.12 1.48
C ARG A 134 -0.54 -7.16 1.59
N LEU A 135 0.11 -6.13 1.05
CA LEU A 135 1.55 -5.92 1.15
C LEU A 135 1.84 -4.74 2.07
N LYS A 136 2.97 -4.79 2.78
CA LYS A 136 3.52 -3.64 3.49
C LYS A 136 4.82 -3.22 2.84
N PHE A 137 5.08 -1.92 2.84
CA PHE A 137 6.29 -1.37 2.24
C PHE A 137 6.82 -0.19 3.05
N GLU A 138 8.06 0.15 2.80
CA GLU A 138 8.74 1.33 3.29
C GLU A 138 9.34 2.09 2.12
N ILE A 139 9.22 3.42 2.14
CA ILE A 139 9.75 4.34 1.13
C ILE A 139 10.84 5.16 1.76
N TYR A 140 12.04 5.14 1.23
CA TYR A 140 13.24 5.75 1.80
C TYR A 140 13.79 6.90 0.97
N ASP A 141 14.45 7.85 1.65
CA ASP A 141 15.39 8.79 1.01
C ASP A 141 16.72 8.11 0.64
N ALA A 142 17.59 8.85 -0.05
CA ALA A 142 18.88 8.34 -0.51
C ALA A 142 19.83 7.94 0.64
N ASP A 143 19.69 8.59 1.80
CA ASP A 143 20.52 8.33 2.96
C ASP A 143 19.95 7.21 3.87
N GLY A 144 18.74 6.75 3.60
CA GLY A 144 18.03 5.76 4.40
C GLY A 144 17.63 6.25 5.80
N LYS A 145 17.62 7.57 6.02
CA LYS A 145 17.33 8.15 7.35
C LYS A 145 15.86 8.50 7.54
N ASN A 146 15.23 8.96 6.47
CA ASN A 146 13.81 9.27 6.47
C ASN A 146 13.08 8.21 5.69
N TYR A 147 11.99 7.71 6.26
CA TYR A 147 11.17 6.72 5.60
C TYR A 147 9.70 6.83 6.00
N VAL A 148 8.84 6.39 5.11
CA VAL A 148 7.39 6.32 5.29
C VAL A 148 6.95 4.87 5.20
N TYR A 149 6.17 4.41 6.16
CA TYR A 149 5.48 3.12 6.09
C TYR A 149 4.21 3.25 5.25
N GLY A 150 3.93 2.24 4.44
CA GLY A 150 2.69 2.15 3.70
C GLY A 150 2.16 0.72 3.63
N THR A 151 0.88 0.64 3.31
CA THR A 151 0.17 -0.61 3.04
C THR A 151 -0.47 -0.55 1.66
N MET A 152 -0.44 -1.67 0.95
CA MET A 152 -1.02 -1.83 -0.38
C MET A 152 -1.96 -3.02 -0.40
N ASP A 153 -3.18 -2.83 -0.86
CA ASP A 153 -4.14 -3.90 -1.13
C ASP A 153 -4.23 -4.15 -2.63
N ILE A 154 -4.01 -5.39 -3.05
CA ILE A 154 -4.24 -5.85 -4.42
C ILE A 154 -5.44 -6.80 -4.38
N LYS A 155 -6.57 -6.39 -4.95
CA LYS A 155 -7.77 -7.20 -5.05
C LYS A 155 -7.71 -8.06 -6.29
N VAL A 156 -7.62 -9.38 -6.10
CA VAL A 156 -7.50 -10.37 -7.18
C VAL A 156 -8.85 -11.02 -7.44
N GLY A 157 -9.28 -11.01 -8.70
CA GLY A 157 -10.51 -11.70 -9.14
C GLY A 157 -11.79 -11.12 -8.56
N GLY A 158 -11.76 -9.87 -8.08
CA GLY A 158 -12.93 -9.16 -7.57
C GLY A 158 -13.54 -8.17 -8.56
N GLY A 159 -12.97 -8.06 -9.73
CA GLY A 159 -13.47 -7.18 -10.77
C GLY A 159 -14.86 -7.64 -11.21
N SER A 160 -15.89 -6.89 -10.87
CA SER A 160 -17.16 -6.95 -11.57
C SER A 160 -16.86 -6.54 -13.00
N GLY A 161 -16.69 -7.53 -13.89
CA GLY A 161 -16.59 -7.45 -15.33
C GLY A 161 -16.40 -6.04 -15.93
N SER A 162 -15.28 -5.41 -15.64
CA SER A 162 -14.87 -4.22 -16.33
C SER A 162 -14.45 -4.70 -17.71
N SER A 163 -15.30 -4.47 -18.69
CA SER A 163 -14.97 -4.65 -20.08
C SER A 163 -13.67 -3.88 -20.34
N LYS A 164 -12.75 -4.52 -21.06
CA LYS A 164 -11.54 -3.90 -21.61
C LYS A 164 -11.90 -2.51 -22.14
N GLY A 165 -11.47 -1.47 -21.43
CA GLY A 165 -11.79 -0.11 -21.83
C GLY A 165 -12.34 0.84 -20.75
N ASP A 166 -12.65 0.35 -19.54
CA ASP A 166 -13.15 1.24 -18.49
C ASP A 166 -11.98 1.72 -17.59
N ILE A 167 -11.68 2.99 -17.68
CA ILE A 167 -10.72 3.66 -16.79
C ILE A 167 -11.48 4.10 -15.53
N THR A 168 -11.12 3.55 -14.38
CA THR A 168 -11.76 3.93 -13.11
C THR A 168 -10.82 4.80 -12.29
N TYR A 169 -11.24 6.01 -11.98
CA TYR A 169 -10.56 6.92 -11.07
C TYR A 169 -11.27 6.95 -9.72
N THR A 170 -10.53 6.77 -8.64
CA THR A 170 -11.05 6.99 -7.29
C THR A 170 -10.60 8.35 -6.79
N VAL A 171 -11.55 9.28 -6.63
CA VAL A 171 -11.29 10.66 -6.20
C VAL A 171 -11.85 10.85 -4.80
N LYS A 172 -11.06 11.41 -3.90
CA LYS A 172 -11.58 11.89 -2.61
C LYS A 172 -12.31 13.21 -2.80
N ALA A 173 -13.36 13.46 -2.03
CA ALA A 173 -14.13 14.69 -2.13
C ALA A 173 -13.21 15.92 -1.93
N GLY A 174 -13.13 16.77 -2.97
CA GLY A 174 -12.30 17.99 -2.98
C GLY A 174 -10.97 17.86 -3.71
N GLU A 175 -10.63 16.71 -4.27
CA GLU A 175 -9.46 16.51 -5.10
C GLU A 175 -9.80 16.68 -6.59
N GLU A 176 -8.87 17.26 -7.36
CA GLU A 176 -8.95 17.35 -8.82
C GLU A 176 -8.22 16.17 -9.46
N VAL A 177 -8.82 15.56 -10.47
CA VAL A 177 -8.17 14.53 -11.31
C VAL A 177 -7.66 15.18 -12.58
N ALA A 178 -6.36 15.14 -12.79
CA ALA A 178 -5.77 15.42 -14.09
C ALA A 178 -5.79 14.14 -14.93
N PHE A 179 -6.41 14.18 -16.07
CA PHE A 179 -6.37 13.11 -17.05
C PHE A 179 -5.12 13.28 -17.92
N ASP A 180 -4.36 12.20 -18.09
CA ASP A 180 -3.23 12.16 -19.01
C ASP A 180 -3.70 11.60 -20.37
N ASP A 181 -3.16 12.11 -21.47
CA ASP A 181 -3.49 11.63 -22.81
C ASP A 181 -3.16 10.15 -22.99
N GLU A 182 -2.18 9.62 -22.26
CA GLU A 182 -1.80 8.21 -22.28
C GLU A 182 -2.87 7.29 -21.68
N ASP A 183 -3.73 7.80 -20.80
CA ASP A 183 -4.83 7.05 -20.18
C ASP A 183 -5.89 6.65 -21.22
N PHE A 184 -5.97 7.34 -22.35
CA PHE A 184 -6.98 7.12 -23.40
C PHE A 184 -6.47 6.36 -24.61
N VAL A 185 -5.15 6.14 -24.74
CA VAL A 185 -4.55 5.51 -25.93
C VAL A 185 -4.65 4.00 -25.90
N ASN A 186 -4.84 3.40 -24.72
CA ASN A 186 -4.90 1.95 -24.51
C ASN A 186 -6.28 1.43 -24.04
N ALA A 187 -7.32 2.24 -24.15
CA ALA A 187 -8.70 1.89 -23.81
C ALA A 187 -9.43 1.20 -24.96
#